data_e08a98978be97318d9ae57690901b74d
#
_entry.id   e08a98978be97318d9ae57690901b74d
#
_cell.length_a   1.000
_cell.length_b   1.000
_cell.length_c   1.000
_cell.angle_alpha   90.00
_cell.angle_beta   90.00
_cell.angle_gamma   90.00
#
_symmetry.space_group_name_H-M   'P 1'
#
loop_
_entity.id
_entity.type
_entity.pdbx_description
1 polymer ?
#
loop_
_entity_poly.entity_id
_entity_poly.type
_entity_poly.pdbx_seq_one_letter_code
_entity_poly.pdbx_strand_id
1 'polypeptide(L)'
;MVRRFPTIHGVRNGVGGSRDVRGYEYLERIPFSKVQFHPDRLDKPFHWRKPRRVGVNFLGDMFDDQVPFAWVKRVLDKASFPEVEHHQFFFLTKQVKRMRELVCLWAKEEAMGEADWKQFIISNWFFGVSITSQPDLDRMGSELLRIPGKLWISYEPAMEAVSFRRLMHPEIEETVGFTTAGDISWLIIGSHNNPRLHPCKLEWVESAVEQAKAAGIPVYVKQIHIGGKLVRDIERFPKSVQVREYPE
;
A
#
# COMPACT_ATOMS: atom_id res chain seq x y z
N MET A 1 -13.60 -17.59 -0.67
CA MET A 1 -12.45 -17.69 0.25
C MET A 1 -11.50 -16.53 -0.04
N VAL A 2 -11.55 -15.46 0.76
CA VAL A 2 -10.71 -14.26 0.52
C VAL A 2 -9.26 -14.66 0.75
N ARG A 3 -8.48 -14.78 -0.31
CA ARG A 3 -7.03 -15.00 -0.20
C ARG A 3 -6.41 -13.72 0.39
N ARG A 4 -6.05 -13.76 1.67
CA ARG A 4 -5.27 -12.69 2.30
C ARG A 4 -3.92 -12.62 1.60
N PHE A 5 -3.48 -11.42 1.27
CA PHE A 5 -2.11 -11.22 0.81
C PHE A 5 -1.14 -11.76 1.86
N PRO A 6 -0.18 -12.60 1.47
CA PRO A 6 0.93 -12.88 2.36
C PRO A 6 1.67 -11.57 2.60
N THR A 7 1.89 -11.23 3.86
CA THR A 7 2.55 -9.99 4.24
C THR A 7 3.94 -10.30 4.75
N ILE A 8 4.95 -9.62 4.21
CA ILE A 8 6.29 -9.62 4.76
C ILE A 8 6.33 -8.52 5.80
N HIS A 9 6.54 -8.89 7.05
CA HIS A 9 6.70 -7.95 8.15
C HIS A 9 8.19 -7.77 8.43
N GLY A 10 8.87 -7.00 7.58
CA GLY A 10 10.25 -6.59 7.83
C GLY A 10 10.36 -5.56 8.96
N VAL A 11 9.31 -4.73 9.11
CA VAL A 11 9.20 -3.71 10.15
C VAL A 11 7.87 -3.88 10.88
N ARG A 12 7.86 -3.92 12.19
CA ARG A 12 6.66 -3.95 13.04
C ARG A 12 6.76 -2.90 14.13
N ASN A 13 5.63 -2.25 14.36
CA ASN A 13 5.37 -1.58 15.62
C ASN A 13 4.65 -2.58 16.54
N GLY A 14 5.34 -3.07 17.58
CA GLY A 14 4.76 -3.76 18.74
C GLY A 14 4.43 -5.25 18.67
N VAL A 15 4.66 -5.86 19.79
CA VAL A 15 4.23 -7.13 20.37
C VAL A 15 4.40 -8.40 19.54
N GLY A 16 5.53 -9.08 19.76
CA GLY A 16 5.68 -10.50 19.56
C GLY A 16 5.03 -11.25 20.74
N GLY A 17 3.83 -11.80 20.55
CA GLY A 17 3.29 -12.78 21.47
C GLY A 17 4.03 -14.09 21.32
N SER A 18 4.89 -14.48 22.25
CA SER A 18 5.37 -15.85 22.38
C SER A 18 4.24 -16.73 22.92
N ARG A 19 3.98 -17.86 22.27
CA ARG A 19 3.17 -18.92 22.87
C ARG A 19 4.01 -19.60 23.93
N ASP A 20 3.45 -19.67 25.14
CA ASP A 20 3.94 -20.45 26.26
C ASP A 20 4.04 -21.95 25.88
N VAL A 21 5.22 -22.50 25.93
CA VAL A 21 5.46 -23.93 26.12
C VAL A 21 6.75 -24.07 26.93
N ARG A 22 6.61 -24.23 28.25
CA ARG A 22 7.53 -24.80 29.21
C ARG A 22 9.03 -24.49 29.01
N GLY A 23 9.50 -23.40 29.65
CA GLY A 23 10.92 -23.18 29.87
C GLY A 23 11.52 -21.97 29.11
N TYR A 24 10.72 -21.06 28.60
CA TYR A 24 11.23 -19.84 27.98
C TYR A 24 11.30 -18.71 29.00
N GLU A 25 12.48 -18.06 29.07
CA GLU A 25 12.68 -16.78 29.72
C GLU A 25 11.63 -15.78 29.17
N TYR A 26 11.01 -15.01 30.07
CA TYR A 26 10.10 -13.92 29.71
C TYR A 26 10.85 -12.91 28.85
N LEU A 27 10.70 -13.00 27.54
CA LEU A 27 11.09 -11.91 26.67
C LEU A 27 10.20 -10.71 27.03
N GLU A 28 10.81 -9.63 27.50
CA GLU A 28 10.12 -8.37 27.75
C GLU A 28 9.20 -8.04 26.58
N ARG A 29 7.92 -7.80 26.86
CA ARG A 29 6.98 -7.38 25.84
C ARG A 29 7.40 -6.00 25.33
N ILE A 30 7.98 -5.95 24.14
CA ILE A 30 8.35 -4.68 23.53
C ILE A 30 7.05 -3.93 23.20
N PRO A 31 6.89 -2.67 23.68
CA PRO A 31 5.69 -1.89 23.43
C PRO A 31 5.39 -1.74 21.94
N PHE A 32 4.12 -1.69 21.58
CA PHE A 32 3.69 -1.50 20.19
C PHE A 32 4.26 -0.20 19.54
N SER A 33 4.51 0.80 20.34
CA SER A 33 5.12 2.07 19.92
C SER A 33 6.61 1.94 19.54
N LYS A 34 7.26 0.81 19.86
CA LYS A 34 8.69 0.60 19.60
C LYS A 34 8.88 -0.10 18.25
N VAL A 35 9.52 0.58 17.32
CA VAL A 35 9.84 0.01 16.01
C VAL A 35 10.83 -1.15 16.14
N GLN A 36 10.56 -2.26 15.45
CA GLN A 36 11.38 -3.46 15.45
C GLN A 36 11.65 -3.94 14.03
N PHE A 37 12.87 -4.41 13.80
CA PHE A 37 13.26 -5.04 12.55
C PHE A 37 13.30 -6.58 12.72
N HIS A 38 12.73 -7.29 11.75
CA HIS A 38 12.67 -8.76 11.74
C HIS A 38 13.39 -9.29 10.48
N PRO A 39 14.71 -9.35 10.48
CA PRO A 39 15.49 -9.79 9.33
C PRO A 39 15.19 -11.23 8.89
N ASP A 40 14.81 -12.09 9.84
CA ASP A 40 14.40 -13.49 9.63
C ASP A 40 13.20 -13.65 8.69
N ARG A 41 12.47 -12.56 8.44
CA ARG A 41 11.28 -12.58 7.59
C ARG A 41 11.53 -12.11 6.16
N LEU A 42 12.67 -11.50 5.89
CA LEU A 42 12.99 -10.94 4.58
C LEU A 42 13.15 -12.03 3.51
N ASP A 43 13.58 -13.21 3.89
CA ASP A 43 13.80 -14.31 2.96
C ASP A 43 12.55 -15.14 2.64
N LYS A 44 11.39 -14.81 3.24
CA LYS A 44 10.14 -15.55 2.99
C LYS A 44 9.72 -15.61 1.52
N PRO A 45 9.83 -14.54 0.70
CA PRO A 45 9.46 -14.58 -0.71
C PRO A 45 10.26 -15.60 -1.50
N PHE A 46 11.53 -15.83 -1.19
CA PHE A 46 12.41 -16.77 -1.87
C PHE A 46 11.95 -18.23 -1.75
N HIS A 47 11.13 -18.53 -0.75
CA HIS A 47 10.56 -19.88 -0.55
C HIS A 47 9.24 -20.11 -1.29
N TRP A 48 8.68 -19.09 -1.97
CA TRP A 48 7.42 -19.20 -2.66
C TRP A 48 7.63 -19.44 -4.16
N ARG A 49 7.32 -20.64 -4.61
CA ARG A 49 7.49 -21.04 -6.02
C ARG A 49 6.46 -20.44 -6.97
N LYS A 50 5.24 -20.12 -6.48
CA LYS A 50 4.16 -19.57 -7.29
C LYS A 50 4.13 -18.05 -7.17
N PRO A 51 3.85 -17.31 -8.25
CA PRO A 51 3.65 -15.87 -8.20
C PRO A 51 2.67 -15.45 -7.10
N ARG A 52 3.00 -14.41 -6.38
CA ARG A 52 2.18 -13.87 -5.29
C ARG A 52 2.15 -12.36 -5.31
N ARG A 53 1.04 -11.79 -4.84
CA ARG A 53 0.95 -10.38 -4.45
C ARG A 53 1.35 -10.28 -3.00
N VAL A 54 2.42 -9.56 -2.73
CA VAL A 54 3.06 -9.49 -1.41
C VAL A 54 2.86 -8.10 -0.83
N GLY A 55 2.05 -7.98 0.21
CA GLY A 55 1.95 -6.75 0.99
C GLY A 55 3.17 -6.59 1.89
N VAL A 56 3.96 -5.56 1.65
CA VAL A 56 5.17 -5.28 2.42
C VAL A 56 4.83 -4.44 3.63
N ASN A 57 5.01 -5.02 4.83
CA ASN A 57 4.83 -4.34 6.11
C ASN A 57 3.46 -3.68 6.37
N PHE A 58 2.36 -4.30 5.95
CA PHE A 58 0.99 -3.76 6.14
C PHE A 58 0.50 -3.69 7.60
N LEU A 59 1.26 -4.19 8.58
CA LEU A 59 0.97 -4.04 10.02
C LEU A 59 1.72 -2.89 10.68
N GLY A 60 2.54 -2.18 9.94
CA GLY A 60 3.27 -0.98 10.34
C GLY A 60 3.53 -0.13 9.11
N ASP A 61 4.27 0.94 9.27
CA ASP A 61 4.74 1.78 8.16
C ASP A 61 6.26 1.69 8.08
N MET A 62 6.81 1.09 7.01
CA MET A 62 8.25 0.98 6.87
C MET A 62 8.92 2.31 6.52
N PHE A 63 8.13 3.30 6.16
CA PHE A 63 8.58 4.64 5.85
C PHE A 63 8.33 5.62 7.01
N ASP A 64 7.97 5.12 8.20
CA ASP A 64 7.89 5.91 9.42
C ASP A 64 9.26 6.54 9.73
N ASP A 65 9.27 7.76 10.29
CA ASP A 65 10.48 8.53 10.59
C ASP A 65 11.42 7.85 11.60
N GLN A 66 10.86 6.98 12.45
CA GLN A 66 11.63 6.17 13.39
C GLN A 66 12.33 4.97 12.74
N VAL A 67 12.01 4.62 11.47
CA VAL A 67 12.62 3.49 10.75
C VAL A 67 13.93 3.94 10.10
N PRO A 68 15.10 3.40 10.48
CA PRO A 68 16.36 3.74 9.82
C PRO A 68 16.38 3.37 8.35
N PHE A 69 16.99 4.20 7.49
CA PHE A 69 17.14 3.90 6.07
C PHE A 69 17.78 2.52 5.81
N ALA A 70 18.77 2.14 6.60
CA ALA A 70 19.41 0.83 6.47
C ALA A 70 18.44 -0.37 6.57
N TRP A 71 17.34 -0.24 7.31
CA TRP A 71 16.30 -1.29 7.37
C TRP A 71 15.41 -1.26 6.13
N VAL A 72 15.02 -0.05 5.69
CA VAL A 72 14.27 0.13 4.44
C VAL A 72 15.07 -0.43 3.26
N LYS A 73 16.36 -0.06 3.16
CA LYS A 73 17.26 -0.55 2.13
C LYS A 73 17.29 -2.08 2.07
N ARG A 74 17.46 -2.75 3.20
CA ARG A 74 17.47 -4.23 3.25
C ARG A 74 16.17 -4.87 2.75
N VAL A 75 15.01 -4.20 2.97
CA VAL A 75 13.73 -4.68 2.45
C VAL A 75 13.67 -4.51 0.94
N LEU A 76 14.09 -3.35 0.42
CA LEU A 76 14.10 -3.04 -1.01
C LEU A 76 15.11 -3.95 -1.73
N ASP A 77 16.33 -4.13 -1.20
CA ASP A 77 17.34 -5.03 -1.74
C ASP A 77 16.76 -6.46 -1.93
N LYS A 78 16.10 -6.98 -0.89
CA LYS A 78 15.50 -8.34 -0.96
C LYS A 78 14.34 -8.44 -1.95
N ALA A 79 13.57 -7.37 -2.14
CA ALA A 79 12.48 -7.34 -3.11
C ALA A 79 12.98 -7.16 -4.55
N SER A 80 14.22 -6.68 -4.76
CA SER A 80 14.81 -6.46 -6.09
C SER A 80 15.55 -7.67 -6.66
N PHE A 81 15.76 -8.73 -5.88
CA PHE A 81 16.48 -9.91 -6.39
C PHE A 81 15.73 -10.62 -7.52
N PRO A 82 16.44 -11.10 -8.56
CA PRO A 82 15.84 -11.83 -9.69
C PRO A 82 15.03 -13.06 -9.26
N GLU A 83 15.42 -13.75 -8.20
CA GLU A 83 14.74 -14.94 -7.69
C GLU A 83 13.31 -14.67 -7.22
N VAL A 84 12.96 -13.42 -6.94
CA VAL A 84 11.63 -13.03 -6.47
C VAL A 84 10.88 -12.11 -7.46
N GLU A 85 11.43 -11.87 -8.66
CA GLU A 85 10.83 -11.00 -9.69
C GLU A 85 9.44 -11.45 -10.15
N HIS A 86 9.15 -12.76 -10.03
CA HIS A 86 7.83 -13.33 -10.33
C HIS A 86 6.74 -12.99 -9.32
N HIS A 87 7.07 -12.31 -8.22
CA HIS A 87 6.13 -11.76 -7.24
C HIS A 87 5.85 -10.29 -7.53
N GLN A 88 4.68 -9.80 -7.12
CA GLN A 88 4.36 -8.37 -7.09
C GLN A 88 4.48 -7.87 -5.64
N PHE A 89 5.22 -6.78 -5.43
CA PHE A 89 5.43 -6.20 -4.10
C PHE A 89 4.65 -4.90 -3.94
N PHE A 90 3.79 -4.85 -2.93
CA PHE A 90 2.93 -3.71 -2.63
C PHE A 90 3.42 -3.01 -1.38
N PHE A 91 3.93 -1.81 -1.53
CA PHE A 91 4.36 -0.93 -0.45
C PHE A 91 3.22 0.05 -0.14
N LEU A 92 2.95 0.30 1.13
CA LEU A 92 1.88 1.20 1.56
C LEU A 92 2.36 2.07 2.70
N THR A 93 2.07 3.39 2.61
CA THR A 93 2.48 4.35 3.63
C THR A 93 1.49 5.50 3.79
N LYS A 94 1.59 6.21 4.90
CA LYS A 94 1.06 7.57 5.09
C LYS A 94 2.16 8.64 5.03
N GLN A 95 3.42 8.22 4.87
CA GLN A 95 4.63 9.06 4.80
C GLN A 95 5.17 9.11 3.36
N VAL A 96 4.32 9.51 2.40
CA VAL A 96 4.63 9.42 0.96
C VAL A 96 5.89 10.19 0.56
N LYS A 97 6.13 11.38 1.13
CA LYS A 97 7.33 12.18 0.88
C LYS A 97 8.59 11.39 1.26
N ARG A 98 8.59 10.80 2.46
CA ARG A 98 9.70 9.98 2.93
C ARG A 98 9.86 8.70 2.10
N MET A 99 8.76 8.05 1.71
CA MET A 99 8.82 6.90 0.78
C MET A 99 9.54 7.30 -0.51
N ARG A 100 9.15 8.41 -1.13
CA ARG A 100 9.80 8.92 -2.35
C ARG A 100 11.29 9.17 -2.13
N GLU A 101 11.65 9.89 -1.06
CA GLU A 101 13.04 10.21 -0.75
C GLU A 101 13.91 8.96 -0.56
N LEU A 102 13.41 7.97 0.20
CA LEU A 102 14.17 6.75 0.49
C LEU A 102 14.24 5.80 -0.72
N VAL A 103 13.18 5.71 -1.52
CA VAL A 103 13.19 4.93 -2.77
C VAL A 103 14.15 5.55 -3.79
N CYS A 104 14.16 6.88 -3.93
CA CYS A 104 15.10 7.58 -4.80
C CYS A 104 16.54 7.43 -4.31
N LEU A 105 16.78 7.49 -3.01
CA LEU A 105 18.11 7.29 -2.42
C LEU A 105 18.60 5.87 -2.70
N TRP A 106 17.76 4.87 -2.46
CA TRP A 106 18.05 3.47 -2.76
C TRP A 106 18.38 3.27 -4.24
N ALA A 107 17.55 3.78 -5.15
CA ALA A 107 17.76 3.63 -6.59
C ALA A 107 19.08 4.26 -7.07
N LYS A 108 19.49 5.40 -6.49
CA LYS A 108 20.78 6.04 -6.78
C LYS A 108 21.96 5.21 -6.28
N GLU A 109 21.86 4.58 -5.12
CA GLU A 109 22.91 3.71 -4.59
C GLU A 109 23.06 2.47 -5.48
N GLU A 110 21.97 1.83 -5.91
CA GLU A 110 21.99 0.64 -6.77
C GLU A 110 22.45 0.94 -8.22
N ALA A 111 22.12 2.13 -8.75
CA ALA A 111 22.51 2.56 -10.08
C ALA A 111 23.98 3.01 -10.20
N MET A 112 24.79 2.87 -9.14
CA MET A 112 26.20 3.32 -9.10
C MET A 112 26.43 4.78 -9.56
N GLY A 113 25.49 5.69 -9.23
CA GLY A 113 25.70 7.14 -9.23
C GLY A 113 25.42 7.91 -10.51
N GLU A 114 25.23 7.30 -11.69
CA GLU A 114 25.02 8.06 -12.93
C GLU A 114 23.79 7.69 -13.76
N ALA A 115 23.14 6.57 -13.50
CA ALA A 115 21.92 6.22 -14.21
C ALA A 115 20.77 7.14 -13.76
N ASP A 116 19.97 7.59 -14.71
CA ASP A 116 18.72 8.29 -14.40
C ASP A 116 17.84 7.33 -13.58
N TRP A 117 17.84 7.51 -12.27
CA TRP A 117 17.09 6.67 -11.34
C TRP A 117 15.59 6.56 -11.73
N LYS A 118 15.08 7.51 -12.55
CA LYS A 118 13.74 7.46 -13.14
C LYS A 118 13.57 6.31 -14.11
N GLN A 119 14.66 5.76 -14.67
CA GLN A 119 14.63 4.58 -15.50
C GLN A 119 14.74 3.28 -14.68
N PHE A 120 15.05 3.38 -13.40
CA PHE A 120 15.14 2.23 -12.48
C PHE A 120 13.75 1.83 -12.01
N ILE A 121 12.88 1.47 -12.96
CA ILE A 121 11.52 1.02 -12.68
C ILE A 121 11.57 -0.49 -12.46
N ILE A 122 11.38 -0.93 -11.23
CA ILE A 122 11.18 -2.34 -10.95
C ILE A 122 9.71 -2.66 -11.25
N SER A 123 9.47 -3.33 -12.36
CA SER A 123 8.15 -3.52 -12.97
C SER A 123 7.12 -4.25 -12.09
N ASN A 124 7.60 -4.99 -11.10
CA ASN A 124 6.77 -5.75 -10.16
C ASN A 124 6.54 -5.04 -8.81
N TRP A 125 6.98 -3.77 -8.67
CA TRP A 125 6.75 -2.98 -7.46
C TRP A 125 5.60 -1.99 -7.64
N PHE A 126 4.80 -1.88 -6.58
CA PHE A 126 3.64 -1.00 -6.50
C PHE A 126 3.77 -0.12 -5.25
N PHE A 127 3.93 1.18 -5.45
CA PHE A 127 4.03 2.14 -4.35
C PHE A 127 2.68 2.80 -4.09
N GLY A 128 2.22 2.79 -2.87
CA GLY A 128 0.89 3.26 -2.54
C GLY A 128 0.78 4.11 -1.29
N VAL A 129 -0.31 4.86 -1.24
CA VAL A 129 -0.68 5.66 -0.07
C VAL A 129 -2.01 5.20 0.51
N SER A 130 -2.12 5.28 1.84
CA SER A 130 -3.40 5.09 2.53
C SER A 130 -4.02 6.46 2.79
N ILE A 131 -5.21 6.68 2.23
CA ILE A 131 -6.01 7.88 2.43
C ILE A 131 -7.35 7.54 3.07
N THR A 132 -7.93 8.50 3.74
CA THR A 132 -9.26 8.38 4.36
C THR A 132 -10.20 9.50 3.95
N SER A 133 -9.65 10.59 3.42
CA SER A 133 -10.33 11.85 3.19
C SER A 133 -9.74 12.61 2.00
N GLN A 134 -10.44 13.67 1.52
CA GLN A 134 -9.94 14.56 0.49
C GLN A 134 -8.66 15.28 0.92
N PRO A 135 -8.55 15.85 2.14
CA PRO A 135 -7.30 16.45 2.62
C PRO A 135 -6.11 15.49 2.61
N ASP A 136 -6.32 14.19 2.87
CA ASP A 136 -5.25 13.20 2.76
C ASP A 136 -4.77 13.08 1.30
N LEU A 137 -5.71 13.00 0.35
CA LEU A 137 -5.39 12.91 -1.07
C LEU A 137 -4.66 14.17 -1.56
N ASP A 138 -5.15 15.35 -1.20
CA ASP A 138 -4.57 16.64 -1.60
C ASP A 138 -3.13 16.78 -1.11
N ARG A 139 -2.86 16.33 0.12
CA ARG A 139 -1.53 16.37 0.74
C ARG A 139 -0.56 15.36 0.12
N MET A 140 -1.05 14.15 -0.22
CA MET A 140 -0.18 13.03 -0.61
C MET A 140 -0.14 12.76 -2.11
N GLY A 141 -1.18 13.12 -2.85
CA GLY A 141 -1.34 12.73 -4.24
C GLY A 141 -0.22 13.23 -5.16
N SER A 142 0.15 14.51 -5.04
CA SER A 142 1.22 15.09 -5.84
C SER A 142 2.59 14.46 -5.57
N GLU A 143 2.87 14.10 -4.32
CA GLU A 143 4.12 13.41 -3.95
C GLU A 143 4.11 11.96 -4.46
N LEU A 144 2.95 11.29 -4.44
CA LEU A 144 2.80 9.93 -4.97
C LEU A 144 3.13 9.90 -6.47
N LEU A 145 2.55 10.81 -7.27
CA LEU A 145 2.78 10.88 -8.72
C LEU A 145 4.24 11.14 -9.12
N ARG A 146 5.08 11.61 -8.19
CA ARG A 146 6.53 11.81 -8.41
C ARG A 146 7.35 10.54 -8.23
N ILE A 147 6.75 9.46 -7.74
CA ILE A 147 7.42 8.16 -7.60
C ILE A 147 7.31 7.42 -8.93
N PRO A 148 8.41 6.98 -9.55
CA PRO A 148 8.35 6.28 -10.82
C PRO A 148 7.75 4.88 -10.67
N GLY A 149 7.05 4.42 -11.71
CA GLY A 149 6.51 3.07 -11.78
C GLY A 149 5.03 2.97 -11.43
N LYS A 150 4.62 1.80 -10.98
CA LYS A 150 3.22 1.49 -10.69
C LYS A 150 2.82 2.04 -9.33
N LEU A 151 1.77 2.86 -9.30
CA LEU A 151 1.26 3.50 -8.09
C LEU A 151 -0.11 2.94 -7.73
N TRP A 152 -0.48 3.00 -6.45
CA TRP A 152 -1.80 2.57 -6.02
C TRP A 152 -2.32 3.33 -4.81
N ILE A 153 -3.63 3.30 -4.62
CA ILE A 153 -4.30 4.00 -3.55
C ILE A 153 -5.08 3.00 -2.70
N SER A 154 -4.88 3.05 -1.39
CA SER A 154 -5.74 2.40 -0.41
C SER A 154 -6.65 3.45 0.21
N TYR A 155 -7.87 3.58 -0.29
CA TYR A 155 -8.91 4.41 0.29
C TYR A 155 -9.62 3.61 1.39
N GLU A 156 -8.92 3.43 2.50
CA GLU A 156 -9.34 2.63 3.65
C GLU A 156 -8.88 3.25 4.98
N PRO A 157 -9.80 3.56 5.89
CA PRO A 157 -11.25 3.53 5.70
C PRO A 157 -11.75 4.72 4.87
N ALA A 158 -12.77 4.49 4.02
CA ALA A 158 -13.48 5.55 3.32
C ALA A 158 -14.34 6.32 4.35
N MET A 159 -13.94 7.55 4.68
CA MET A 159 -14.56 8.35 5.74
C MET A 159 -15.37 9.54 5.22
N GLU A 160 -15.16 9.96 3.98
CA GLU A 160 -15.91 11.01 3.29
C GLU A 160 -15.82 10.82 1.77
N ALA A 161 -16.55 11.60 0.99
CA ALA A 161 -16.41 11.60 -0.46
C ALA A 161 -15.02 12.13 -0.88
N VAL A 162 -14.38 11.44 -1.84
CA VAL A 162 -13.07 11.82 -2.37
C VAL A 162 -13.14 11.94 -3.90
N SER A 163 -12.62 13.04 -4.44
CA SER A 163 -12.41 13.23 -5.87
C SER A 163 -11.00 12.79 -6.26
N PHE A 164 -10.92 11.69 -6.98
CA PHE A 164 -9.65 11.15 -7.51
C PHE A 164 -9.30 11.72 -8.89
N ARG A 165 -10.18 12.52 -9.49
CA ARG A 165 -10.07 12.99 -10.89
C ARG A 165 -8.69 13.55 -11.20
N ARG A 166 -8.20 14.45 -10.35
CA ARG A 166 -6.89 15.09 -10.52
C ARG A 166 -5.72 14.12 -10.53
N LEU A 167 -5.83 13.04 -9.76
CA LEU A 167 -4.77 12.04 -9.63
C LEU A 167 -4.83 11.00 -10.74
N MET A 168 -6.04 10.65 -11.21
CA MET A 168 -6.27 9.64 -12.22
C MET A 168 -6.20 10.19 -13.66
N HIS A 169 -6.32 11.51 -13.81
CA HIS A 169 -6.27 12.22 -15.10
C HIS A 169 -5.36 13.44 -14.98
N PRO A 170 -4.06 13.27 -14.71
CA PRO A 170 -3.14 14.40 -14.52
C PRO A 170 -2.97 15.24 -15.79
N GLU A 171 -3.24 14.68 -16.96
CA GLU A 171 -3.18 15.35 -18.26
C GLU A 171 -4.28 16.42 -18.45
N ILE A 172 -5.37 16.37 -17.69
CA ILE A 172 -6.50 17.31 -17.81
C ILE A 172 -6.21 18.64 -17.11
N GLU A 173 -5.29 18.65 -16.15
CA GLU A 173 -4.93 19.85 -15.40
C GLU A 173 -3.52 20.33 -15.77
N GLU A 174 -3.41 21.26 -16.72
CA GLU A 174 -2.16 21.96 -17.10
C GLU A 174 -1.46 22.72 -15.95
N THR A 175 -2.02 22.72 -14.75
CA THR A 175 -1.60 23.56 -13.61
C THR A 175 -0.65 22.88 -12.64
N VAL A 176 -0.30 21.62 -12.83
CA VAL A 176 0.67 20.98 -11.93
C VAL A 176 2.05 21.06 -12.57
N GLY A 177 2.80 22.09 -12.23
CA GLY A 177 4.14 22.37 -12.78
C GLY A 177 5.21 21.33 -12.45
N PHE A 178 4.86 20.02 -12.47
CA PHE A 178 5.81 18.92 -12.34
C PHE A 178 5.41 17.76 -13.27
N THR A 179 6.42 17.10 -13.80
CA THR A 179 6.25 15.87 -14.59
C THR A 179 5.85 14.74 -13.67
N THR A 180 4.76 14.04 -13.99
CA THR A 180 4.43 12.77 -13.33
C THR A 180 5.47 11.72 -13.69
N ALA A 181 5.89 10.92 -12.72
CA ALA A 181 6.88 9.86 -12.92
C ALA A 181 6.26 8.45 -12.88
N GLY A 182 5.06 8.32 -12.31
CA GLY A 182 4.35 7.05 -12.22
C GLY A 182 2.86 7.19 -12.47
N ASP A 183 2.20 6.06 -12.74
CA ASP A 183 0.79 5.97 -13.08
C ASP A 183 0.00 5.22 -12.02
N ILE A 184 -1.21 5.71 -11.70
CA ILE A 184 -2.11 5.01 -10.80
C ILE A 184 -2.63 3.74 -11.50
N SER A 185 -2.26 2.60 -10.97
CA SER A 185 -2.56 1.27 -11.52
C SER A 185 -3.54 0.44 -10.68
N TRP A 186 -3.94 0.92 -9.50
CA TRP A 186 -4.91 0.21 -8.66
C TRP A 186 -5.55 1.11 -7.60
N LEU A 187 -6.85 0.89 -7.36
CA LEU A 187 -7.59 1.49 -6.26
C LEU A 187 -8.22 0.40 -5.38
N ILE A 188 -7.87 0.38 -4.10
CA ILE A 188 -8.56 -0.42 -3.08
C ILE A 188 -9.50 0.48 -2.29
N ILE A 189 -10.73 0.03 -2.06
CA ILE A 189 -11.74 0.75 -1.30
C ILE A 189 -12.24 -0.12 -0.16
N GLY A 190 -12.30 0.44 1.04
CA GLY A 190 -12.86 -0.27 2.19
C GLY A 190 -13.42 0.64 3.26
N SER A 191 -14.51 0.20 3.87
CA SER A 191 -15.08 0.88 5.03
C SER A 191 -14.33 0.51 6.33
N HIS A 192 -14.51 1.32 7.36
CA HIS A 192 -13.97 1.06 8.70
C HIS A 192 -14.54 -0.24 9.29
N ASN A 193 -13.77 -0.96 10.10
CA ASN A 193 -14.23 -2.20 10.73
C ASN A 193 -15.38 -2.00 11.73
N ASN A 194 -15.50 -0.81 12.31
CA ASN A 194 -16.60 -0.46 13.20
C ASN A 194 -17.53 0.56 12.53
N PRO A 195 -18.70 0.14 12.01
CA PRO A 195 -19.64 1.01 11.32
C PRO A 195 -20.32 2.05 12.24
N ARG A 196 -20.34 1.81 13.55
CA ARG A 196 -20.91 2.77 14.51
C ARG A 196 -19.97 3.94 14.78
N LEU A 197 -18.68 3.70 14.73
CA LEU A 197 -17.66 4.72 14.98
C LEU A 197 -17.42 5.58 13.72
N HIS A 198 -17.33 4.92 12.58
CA HIS A 198 -17.05 5.57 11.29
C HIS A 198 -17.95 4.95 10.21
N PRO A 199 -19.19 5.46 10.05
CA PRO A 199 -20.08 4.99 9.01
C PRO A 199 -19.54 5.40 7.64
N CYS A 200 -19.49 4.45 6.71
CA CYS A 200 -19.16 4.70 5.32
C CYS A 200 -20.46 4.74 4.51
N LYS A 201 -20.66 5.81 3.75
CA LYS A 201 -21.81 5.92 2.84
C LYS A 201 -21.52 5.18 1.54
N LEU A 202 -22.55 4.54 1.00
CA LEU A 202 -22.43 3.78 -0.25
C LEU A 202 -22.06 4.69 -1.43
N GLU A 203 -22.62 5.91 -1.46
CA GLU A 203 -22.36 6.90 -2.52
C GLU A 203 -20.87 7.26 -2.65
N TRP A 204 -20.10 7.22 -1.55
CA TRP A 204 -18.66 7.49 -1.60
C TRP A 204 -17.90 6.35 -2.30
N VAL A 205 -18.33 5.11 -2.05
CA VAL A 205 -17.75 3.92 -2.69
C VAL A 205 -18.13 3.86 -4.17
N GLU A 206 -19.41 4.14 -4.50
CA GLU A 206 -19.90 4.19 -5.87
C GLU A 206 -19.16 5.23 -6.70
N SER A 207 -19.05 6.47 -6.18
CA SER A 207 -18.30 7.54 -6.84
C SER A 207 -16.83 7.18 -7.08
N ALA A 208 -16.16 6.57 -6.09
CA ALA A 208 -14.77 6.15 -6.25
C ALA A 208 -14.61 5.05 -7.32
N VAL A 209 -15.55 4.08 -7.35
CA VAL A 209 -15.57 3.03 -8.38
C VAL A 209 -15.79 3.62 -9.77
N GLU A 210 -16.73 4.56 -9.92
CA GLU A 210 -17.01 5.23 -11.21
C GLU A 210 -15.80 6.01 -11.72
N GLN A 211 -15.15 6.79 -10.85
CA GLN A 211 -13.96 7.57 -11.21
C GLN A 211 -12.81 6.67 -11.69
N ALA A 212 -12.54 5.58 -10.97
CA ALA A 212 -11.49 4.65 -11.34
C ALA A 212 -11.80 3.91 -12.65
N LYS A 213 -13.05 3.46 -12.85
CA LYS A 213 -13.47 2.83 -14.11
C LYS A 213 -13.39 3.79 -15.29
N ALA A 214 -13.76 5.05 -15.11
CA ALA A 214 -13.64 6.07 -16.16
C ALA A 214 -12.19 6.30 -16.59
N ALA A 215 -11.24 6.12 -15.65
CA ALA A 215 -9.80 6.22 -15.91
C ALA A 215 -9.17 4.87 -16.36
N GLY A 216 -9.95 3.79 -16.50
CA GLY A 216 -9.41 2.47 -16.85
C GLY A 216 -8.60 1.80 -15.73
N ILE A 217 -8.76 2.24 -14.48
CA ILE A 217 -7.98 1.76 -13.33
C ILE A 217 -8.72 0.60 -12.65
N PRO A 218 -8.08 -0.56 -12.47
CA PRO A 218 -8.62 -1.68 -11.72
C PRO A 218 -9.05 -1.30 -10.30
N VAL A 219 -10.22 -1.79 -9.87
CA VAL A 219 -10.79 -1.49 -8.54
C VAL A 219 -11.00 -2.74 -7.72
N TYR A 220 -10.67 -2.66 -6.45
CA TYR A 220 -10.95 -3.72 -5.48
C TYR A 220 -11.77 -3.19 -4.31
N VAL A 221 -13.08 -3.48 -4.28
CA VAL A 221 -13.93 -3.18 -3.11
C VAL A 221 -13.80 -4.31 -2.11
N LYS A 222 -13.11 -4.03 -1.00
CA LYS A 222 -12.76 -5.00 0.04
C LYS A 222 -13.91 -5.29 0.98
N GLN A 223 -14.55 -4.23 1.46
CA GLN A 223 -15.66 -4.28 2.41
C GLN A 223 -16.44 -2.97 2.43
N ILE A 224 -17.74 -3.04 2.70
CA ILE A 224 -18.63 -1.89 2.77
C ILE A 224 -19.58 -2.00 3.96
N HIS A 225 -20.28 -0.91 4.28
CA HIS A 225 -21.36 -0.91 5.26
C HIS A 225 -22.71 -1.06 4.55
N ILE A 226 -23.52 -2.03 4.98
CA ILE A 226 -24.91 -2.22 4.52
C ILE A 226 -25.80 -2.37 5.76
N GLY A 227 -26.82 -1.52 5.88
CA GLY A 227 -27.73 -1.53 7.04
C GLY A 227 -27.02 -1.40 8.38
N GLY A 228 -25.97 -0.57 8.45
CA GLY A 228 -25.17 -0.37 9.66
C GLY A 228 -24.27 -1.56 10.05
N LYS A 229 -24.08 -2.53 9.16
CA LYS A 229 -23.23 -3.70 9.39
C LYS A 229 -22.09 -3.75 8.38
N LEU A 230 -20.93 -4.24 8.83
CA LEU A 230 -19.79 -4.50 7.96
C LEU A 230 -20.03 -5.77 7.14
N VAL A 231 -19.98 -5.63 5.82
CA VAL A 231 -20.13 -6.71 4.85
C VAL A 231 -18.85 -6.89 4.06
N ARG A 232 -18.34 -8.12 3.97
CA ARG A 232 -17.14 -8.52 3.22
C ARG A 232 -17.42 -9.47 2.07
N ASP A 233 -18.62 -10.07 2.07
CA ASP A 233 -19.06 -10.97 1.03
C ASP A 233 -19.51 -10.15 -0.18
N ILE A 234 -18.80 -10.28 -1.29
CA ILE A 234 -19.04 -9.52 -2.52
C ILE A 234 -20.43 -9.81 -3.12
N GLU A 235 -20.94 -11.02 -2.96
CA GLU A 235 -22.27 -11.40 -3.48
C GLU A 235 -23.40 -10.58 -2.84
N ARG A 236 -23.13 -10.00 -1.67
CA ARG A 236 -24.06 -9.16 -0.93
C ARG A 236 -23.91 -7.68 -1.23
N PHE A 237 -22.93 -7.29 -2.04
CA PHE A 237 -22.74 -5.88 -2.41
C PHE A 237 -23.78 -5.44 -3.44
N PRO A 238 -24.21 -4.18 -3.45
CA PRO A 238 -24.91 -3.59 -4.58
C PRO A 238 -24.13 -3.80 -5.88
N LYS A 239 -24.82 -4.00 -6.99
CA LYS A 239 -24.20 -4.27 -8.30
C LYS A 239 -23.22 -3.17 -8.75
N SER A 240 -23.48 -1.92 -8.38
CA SER A 240 -22.65 -0.76 -8.66
C SER A 240 -21.22 -0.88 -8.10
N VAL A 241 -21.05 -1.58 -6.97
CA VAL A 241 -19.77 -1.73 -6.25
C VAL A 241 -19.30 -3.18 -6.12
N GLN A 242 -19.96 -4.09 -6.85
CA GLN A 242 -19.60 -5.51 -6.88
C GLN A 242 -18.40 -5.77 -7.79
N VAL A 243 -17.21 -5.23 -7.41
CA VAL A 243 -16.00 -5.29 -8.20
C VAL A 243 -14.80 -5.67 -7.36
N ARG A 244 -13.96 -6.58 -7.89
CA ARG A 244 -12.67 -7.02 -7.31
C ARG A 244 -11.68 -7.35 -8.40
N GLU A 245 -11.09 -6.33 -8.94
CA GLU A 245 -10.06 -6.39 -9.98
C GLU A 245 -8.68 -6.24 -9.36
N TYR A 246 -7.66 -6.70 -10.07
CA TYR A 246 -6.28 -6.61 -9.66
C TYR A 246 -5.45 -6.00 -10.78
N PRO A 247 -4.36 -5.27 -10.46
CA PRO A 247 -3.45 -4.75 -11.47
C PRO A 247 -2.66 -5.89 -12.12
N GLU A 248 -2.28 -5.67 -13.36
CA GLU A 248 -1.39 -6.56 -14.13
C GLU A 248 0.10 -6.35 -13.80
#